data_660a22d18d6844b2df43cb738840709f
#
_entry.id   660a22d18d6844b2df43cb738840709f
#
_cell.length_a   1.000
_cell.length_b   1.000
_cell.length_c   1.000
_cell.angle_alpha   90.00
_cell.angle_beta   90.00
_cell.angle_gamma   90.00
#
_symmetry.space_group_name_H-M   'P 1'
#
loop_
_entity.id
_entity.type
_entity.pdbx_description
1 polymer ?
#
loop_
_entity_poly.entity_id
_entity_poly.type
_entity_poly.pdbx_seq_one_letter_code
_entity_poly.pdbx_strand_id
1 'polypeptide(L)'
;ATCIVENCYNAGTVSGSGNVGGVVGHNNSSATYTATVKSSYNTGTVTGSGNVGGVVGYIESGNVEDCYSTGALSVEATDASSIGGVVGYIYGNNYKVTGCFYLAQDGLNGIGNGVSTQTEATPLSEAAFGDPETYDKTGWNFTKTWIIDTPSEGGFARPMLRYNLETADGSGMEDDPYIIPDLETLEFYRDMINTGSDSKYNGAHYILTANINLGGEKKPWTPIGSNKDHAFTGTFDGDGHTISGLYINNDASTYGVAGLFGYVGRCGMIRDLTVEGEITVSGSTSCVGGIAGIVSSSGLVEMSVLTDSDDSETGIIDCTSKVTINVTCKGSYILNVGGIVGSCGGADISGCENYGAVSVVNPDRDAFDIVVGGIVGDSSSSTLSNCCNTGAVSVQDADYVYAGGVMGQSINTTLSGCYNTG
;
A
#
# COMPACT_ATOMS: atom_id res chain seq x y z
N ALA A 1 19.22 18.66 -2.17
CA ALA A 1 17.83 18.29 -2.50
C ALA A 1 17.83 17.60 -3.86
N THR A 2 16.91 16.69 -4.09
CA THR A 2 16.74 15.96 -5.37
C THR A 2 15.45 16.43 -6.03
N CYS A 3 15.43 16.49 -7.36
CA CYS A 3 14.24 16.66 -8.17
C CYS A 3 14.00 15.31 -8.89
N ILE A 4 12.89 14.64 -8.61
CA ILE A 4 12.63 13.29 -9.11
C ILE A 4 11.33 13.30 -9.90
N VAL A 5 11.38 12.70 -11.10
CA VAL A 5 10.22 12.24 -11.87
C VAL A 5 10.26 10.72 -11.77
N GLU A 6 9.35 10.13 -11.00
CA GLU A 6 9.35 8.70 -10.69
C GLU A 6 7.97 8.10 -10.90
N ASN A 7 7.95 6.84 -11.35
CA ASN A 7 6.71 6.09 -11.54
C ASN A 7 5.71 6.79 -12.46
N CYS A 8 6.20 7.35 -13.56
CA CYS A 8 5.39 8.07 -14.54
C CYS A 8 5.33 7.31 -15.87
N TYR A 9 4.24 7.46 -16.60
CA TYR A 9 4.14 6.88 -17.94
C TYR A 9 3.43 7.77 -18.95
N ASN A 10 3.68 7.49 -20.21
CA ASN A 10 2.93 8.02 -21.34
C ASN A 10 2.43 6.89 -22.24
N ALA A 11 1.13 6.87 -22.51
CA ALA A 11 0.50 6.01 -23.51
C ALA A 11 -0.08 6.81 -24.69
N GLY A 12 -0.09 8.12 -24.58
CA GLY A 12 -0.60 9.04 -25.62
C GLY A 12 0.44 9.47 -26.64
N THR A 13 0.03 10.23 -27.64
CA THR A 13 0.94 10.82 -28.63
C THR A 13 1.53 12.13 -28.10
N VAL A 14 2.86 12.26 -28.18
CA VAL A 14 3.60 13.47 -27.87
C VAL A 14 4.25 14.00 -29.15
N SER A 15 4.06 15.28 -29.48
CA SER A 15 4.66 15.90 -30.66
C SER A 15 5.19 17.31 -30.35
N GLY A 16 6.30 17.69 -31.00
CA GLY A 16 6.90 19.00 -30.78
C GLY A 16 8.06 19.31 -31.72
N SER A 17 8.53 20.55 -31.73
CA SER A 17 9.61 21.01 -32.62
C SER A 17 10.98 21.12 -31.96
N GLY A 18 11.11 20.83 -30.66
CA GLY A 18 12.34 20.95 -29.89
C GLY A 18 12.78 19.63 -29.26
N ASN A 19 13.00 19.65 -27.97
CA ASN A 19 13.30 18.44 -27.18
C ASN A 19 12.00 17.73 -26.84
N VAL A 20 11.77 16.57 -27.39
CA VAL A 20 10.52 15.81 -27.24
C VAL A 20 10.84 14.46 -26.63
N GLY A 21 10.31 14.20 -25.45
CA GLY A 21 10.41 12.92 -24.76
C GLY A 21 9.02 12.38 -24.41
N GLY A 22 8.87 11.05 -24.40
CA GLY A 22 7.61 10.43 -24.02
C GLY A 22 7.19 10.79 -22.60
N VAL A 23 8.13 10.95 -21.67
CA VAL A 23 7.87 11.31 -20.27
C VAL A 23 8.39 12.72 -19.96
N VAL A 24 9.64 13.04 -20.34
CA VAL A 24 10.28 14.32 -20.02
C VAL A 24 10.93 14.93 -21.26
N GLY A 25 10.59 16.16 -21.61
CA GLY A 25 11.20 16.86 -22.73
C GLY A 25 12.66 17.25 -22.47
N HIS A 26 12.97 17.79 -21.28
CA HIS A 26 14.32 18.25 -20.90
C HIS A 26 14.62 17.92 -19.43
N ASN A 27 15.67 17.14 -19.19
CA ASN A 27 16.16 16.81 -17.86
C ASN A 27 17.44 17.61 -17.56
N ASN A 28 17.41 18.44 -16.53
CA ASN A 28 18.53 19.30 -16.16
C ASN A 28 18.69 19.42 -14.64
N SER A 29 19.90 19.21 -14.17
CA SER A 29 20.31 19.39 -12.77
C SER A 29 20.96 20.76 -12.57
N SER A 30 20.94 21.27 -11.36
CA SER A 30 21.70 22.44 -10.96
C SER A 30 22.88 22.05 -10.05
N ALA A 31 23.71 23.00 -9.68
CA ALA A 31 24.81 22.77 -8.74
C ALA A 31 24.33 22.24 -7.35
N THR A 32 23.07 22.45 -7.01
CA THR A 32 22.49 22.09 -5.71
C THR A 32 21.47 20.95 -5.78
N TYR A 33 21.04 20.55 -6.98
CA TYR A 33 20.00 19.55 -7.20
C TYR A 33 20.41 18.56 -8.29
N THR A 34 20.25 17.27 -8.02
CA THR A 34 20.32 16.23 -9.05
C THR A 34 18.91 15.96 -9.56
N ALA A 35 18.69 16.10 -10.87
CA ALA A 35 17.43 15.72 -11.52
C ALA A 35 17.51 14.25 -11.95
N THR A 36 16.53 13.46 -11.58
CA THR A 36 16.46 12.03 -11.92
C THR A 36 15.08 11.70 -12.49
N VAL A 37 15.06 11.04 -13.63
CA VAL A 37 13.87 10.36 -14.19
C VAL A 37 14.06 8.88 -13.92
N LYS A 38 13.14 8.28 -13.16
CA LYS A 38 13.30 6.92 -12.68
C LYS A 38 12.00 6.12 -12.79
N SER A 39 12.14 4.79 -12.97
CA SER A 39 11.01 3.86 -12.96
C SER A 39 9.82 4.35 -13.79
N SER A 40 10.11 4.84 -15.01
CA SER A 40 9.10 5.49 -15.86
C SER A 40 9.14 4.93 -17.28
N TYR A 41 8.00 4.97 -17.99
CA TYR A 41 7.97 4.37 -19.32
C TYR A 41 7.12 5.11 -20.34
N ASN A 42 7.36 4.81 -21.61
CA ASN A 42 6.56 5.28 -22.73
C ASN A 42 6.12 4.15 -23.66
N THR A 43 4.83 4.05 -23.90
CA THR A 43 4.24 3.18 -24.94
C THR A 43 3.60 3.98 -26.06
N GLY A 44 3.44 5.27 -25.88
CA GLY A 44 2.85 6.19 -26.85
C GLY A 44 3.80 6.61 -27.97
N THR A 45 3.26 7.17 -29.03
CA THR A 45 4.04 7.70 -30.17
C THR A 45 4.72 9.02 -29.78
N VAL A 46 6.02 9.16 -30.10
CA VAL A 46 6.76 10.41 -29.92
C VAL A 46 7.31 10.90 -31.24
N THR A 47 6.96 12.12 -31.63
CA THR A 47 7.32 12.73 -32.90
C THR A 47 7.91 14.11 -32.71
N GLY A 48 9.01 14.42 -33.39
CA GLY A 48 9.61 15.75 -33.31
C GLY A 48 10.50 16.12 -34.47
N SER A 49 10.95 17.39 -34.52
CA SER A 49 11.93 17.88 -35.50
C SER A 49 13.30 18.22 -34.85
N GLY A 50 13.45 18.03 -33.55
CA GLY A 50 14.68 18.23 -32.80
C GLY A 50 15.19 16.95 -32.14
N ASN A 51 15.44 16.97 -30.84
CA ASN A 51 15.88 15.80 -30.08
C ASN A 51 14.67 14.97 -29.62
N VAL A 52 14.53 13.76 -30.13
CA VAL A 52 13.40 12.86 -29.83
C VAL A 52 13.91 11.67 -29.03
N GLY A 53 13.39 11.47 -27.83
CA GLY A 53 13.69 10.32 -26.99
C GLY A 53 12.43 9.58 -26.58
N GLY A 54 12.53 8.26 -26.52
CA GLY A 54 11.39 7.45 -26.08
C GLY A 54 10.93 7.81 -24.67
N VAL A 55 11.86 8.15 -23.76
CA VAL A 55 11.57 8.59 -22.40
C VAL A 55 11.95 10.06 -22.21
N VAL A 56 13.18 10.45 -22.52
CA VAL A 56 13.69 11.81 -22.32
C VAL A 56 14.20 12.40 -23.63
N GLY A 57 13.71 13.58 -24.02
CA GLY A 57 14.15 14.25 -25.25
C GLY A 57 15.60 14.73 -25.18
N TYR A 58 15.97 15.40 -24.09
CA TYR A 58 17.29 16.01 -23.92
C TYR A 58 17.76 15.96 -22.47
N ILE A 59 19.01 15.58 -22.26
CA ILE A 59 19.68 15.65 -20.97
C ILE A 59 20.79 16.69 -21.05
N GLU A 60 20.73 17.74 -20.25
CA GLU A 60 21.84 18.66 -20.04
C GLU A 60 22.71 18.20 -18.87
N SER A 61 22.07 17.79 -17.79
CA SER A 61 22.69 17.09 -16.65
C SER A 61 21.60 16.33 -15.89
N GLY A 62 21.96 15.23 -15.21
CA GLY A 62 21.01 14.42 -14.43
C GLY A 62 20.93 12.97 -14.89
N ASN A 63 20.06 12.20 -14.25
CA ASN A 63 20.01 10.75 -14.42
C ASN A 63 18.72 10.29 -15.09
N VAL A 64 18.80 9.13 -15.76
CA VAL A 64 17.66 8.32 -16.21
C VAL A 64 17.93 6.89 -15.76
N GLU A 65 17.09 6.36 -14.90
CA GLU A 65 17.29 5.08 -14.23
C GLU A 65 16.03 4.21 -14.33
N ASP A 66 16.20 2.93 -14.64
CA ASP A 66 15.13 1.92 -14.65
C ASP A 66 13.91 2.34 -15.49
N CYS A 67 14.13 2.86 -16.68
CA CYS A 67 13.12 3.36 -17.58
C CYS A 67 13.07 2.56 -18.89
N TYR A 68 11.92 2.57 -19.57
CA TYR A 68 11.85 1.96 -20.90
C TYR A 68 10.94 2.69 -21.87
N SER A 69 11.09 2.39 -23.18
CA SER A 69 10.16 2.79 -24.22
C SER A 69 9.90 1.69 -25.23
N THR A 70 8.63 1.45 -25.50
CA THR A 70 8.16 0.59 -26.62
C THR A 70 7.37 1.39 -27.66
N GLY A 71 7.17 2.69 -27.42
CA GLY A 71 6.42 3.56 -28.32
C GLY A 71 7.12 3.80 -29.67
N ALA A 72 6.33 4.05 -30.70
CA ALA A 72 6.86 4.44 -32.00
C ALA A 72 7.54 5.81 -31.93
N LEU A 73 8.76 5.89 -32.46
CA LEU A 73 9.53 7.12 -32.48
C LEU A 73 9.72 7.60 -33.92
N SER A 74 9.52 8.88 -34.17
CA SER A 74 9.77 9.47 -35.49
C SER A 74 10.38 10.88 -35.40
N VAL A 75 11.27 11.19 -36.34
CA VAL A 75 11.86 12.51 -36.48
C VAL A 75 11.46 13.07 -37.84
N GLU A 76 10.93 14.27 -37.85
CA GLU A 76 10.77 15.04 -39.09
C GLU A 76 12.16 15.54 -39.46
N ALA A 77 12.75 14.91 -40.48
CA ALA A 77 14.18 14.99 -40.79
C ALA A 77 14.69 16.43 -41.01
N THR A 78 15.57 16.87 -40.14
CA THR A 78 16.52 17.96 -40.38
C THR A 78 17.92 17.46 -40.02
N ASP A 79 18.97 18.04 -40.59
CA ASP A 79 20.36 17.64 -40.35
C ASP A 79 20.85 17.75 -38.89
N ALA A 80 20.04 18.34 -38.02
CA ALA A 80 20.30 18.54 -36.59
C ALA A 80 19.47 17.64 -35.67
N SER A 81 18.68 16.75 -36.22
CA SER A 81 17.76 15.91 -35.43
C SER A 81 18.47 14.72 -34.80
N SER A 82 18.12 14.38 -33.58
CA SER A 82 18.65 13.23 -32.86
C SER A 82 17.51 12.38 -32.34
N ILE A 83 17.53 11.07 -32.60
CA ILE A 83 16.51 10.13 -32.14
C ILE A 83 17.14 9.00 -31.33
N GLY A 84 16.60 8.72 -30.15
CA GLY A 84 17.06 7.64 -29.29
C GLY A 84 15.91 6.87 -28.65
N GLY A 85 16.09 5.56 -28.55
CA GLY A 85 15.09 4.65 -27.98
C GLY A 85 14.69 5.03 -26.56
N VAL A 86 15.59 5.59 -25.77
CA VAL A 86 15.36 6.10 -24.42
C VAL A 86 15.62 7.61 -24.35
N VAL A 87 16.78 8.08 -24.83
CA VAL A 87 17.19 9.49 -24.73
C VAL A 87 17.53 10.03 -26.13
N GLY A 88 16.94 11.15 -26.51
CA GLY A 88 17.19 11.78 -27.80
C GLY A 88 18.59 12.33 -27.90
N TYR A 89 19.02 13.18 -26.98
CA TYR A 89 20.32 13.82 -26.97
C TYR A 89 20.87 14.03 -25.56
N ILE A 90 22.16 13.85 -25.37
CA ILE A 90 22.87 14.14 -24.12
C ILE A 90 23.96 15.20 -24.36
N TYR A 91 23.94 16.24 -23.56
CA TYR A 91 24.93 17.31 -23.55
C TYR A 91 25.85 17.24 -22.31
N GLY A 92 27.13 17.32 -22.51
CA GLY A 92 28.07 17.33 -21.38
C GLY A 92 28.41 15.95 -20.83
N ASN A 93 28.97 15.91 -19.62
CA ASN A 93 29.52 14.70 -19.00
C ASN A 93 28.89 14.40 -17.61
N ASN A 94 27.95 15.20 -17.16
CA ASN A 94 27.33 15.05 -15.80
C ASN A 94 25.97 14.39 -15.88
N TYR A 95 25.94 13.12 -16.28
CA TYR A 95 24.72 12.35 -16.40
C TYR A 95 24.96 10.85 -16.17
N LYS A 96 23.90 10.12 -15.92
CA LYS A 96 23.89 8.66 -15.84
C LYS A 96 22.61 8.11 -16.49
N VAL A 97 22.76 7.14 -17.37
CA VAL A 97 21.65 6.36 -17.91
C VAL A 97 21.92 4.90 -17.59
N THR A 98 21.08 4.27 -16.77
CA THR A 98 21.30 2.89 -16.28
C THR A 98 19.99 2.13 -16.14
N GLY A 99 20.02 0.80 -16.36
CA GLY A 99 18.85 -0.06 -16.24
C GLY A 99 17.73 0.31 -17.23
N CYS A 100 18.06 0.94 -18.35
CA CYS A 100 17.05 1.41 -19.30
C CYS A 100 16.97 0.51 -20.53
N PHE A 101 15.75 0.36 -21.06
CA PHE A 101 15.45 -0.52 -22.19
C PHE A 101 14.62 0.16 -23.26
N TYR A 102 14.71 -0.32 -24.49
CA TYR A 102 13.84 0.13 -25.58
C TYR A 102 13.55 -1.01 -26.56
N LEU A 103 12.39 -0.91 -27.24
CA LEU A 103 12.04 -1.88 -28.27
C LEU A 103 13.00 -1.79 -29.42
N ALA A 104 13.65 -2.90 -29.74
CA ALA A 104 14.64 -2.96 -30.82
C ALA A 104 14.02 -2.61 -32.18
N GLN A 105 14.62 -1.66 -32.89
CA GLN A 105 14.25 -1.25 -34.24
C GLN A 105 15.54 -1.05 -35.05
N ASP A 106 15.49 -1.37 -36.34
CA ASP A 106 16.65 -1.22 -37.23
C ASP A 106 17.14 0.23 -37.28
N GLY A 107 18.41 0.42 -36.93
CA GLY A 107 19.07 1.73 -36.96
C GLY A 107 18.77 2.63 -35.76
N LEU A 108 17.95 2.20 -34.80
CA LEU A 108 17.68 2.94 -33.58
C LEU A 108 18.71 2.59 -32.49
N ASN A 109 19.36 3.60 -31.94
CA ASN A 109 20.21 3.47 -30.76
C ASN A 109 19.41 3.87 -29.49
N GLY A 110 19.80 3.35 -28.34
CA GLY A 110 19.17 3.74 -27.06
C GLY A 110 19.32 5.22 -26.75
N ILE A 111 20.45 5.82 -27.18
CA ILE A 111 20.74 7.26 -27.11
C ILE A 111 21.02 7.72 -28.53
N GLY A 112 20.32 8.75 -28.96
CA GLY A 112 20.38 9.23 -30.34
C GLY A 112 21.72 9.93 -30.65
N ASN A 113 22.15 10.87 -29.83
CA ASN A 113 23.43 11.56 -29.96
C ASN A 113 23.97 12.04 -28.62
N GLY A 114 25.28 12.27 -28.52
CA GLY A 114 25.96 12.71 -27.32
C GLY A 114 27.17 11.86 -26.99
N VAL A 115 28.02 12.33 -26.08
CA VAL A 115 29.28 11.66 -25.71
C VAL A 115 29.01 10.79 -24.49
N SER A 116 29.13 9.45 -24.60
CA SER A 116 28.94 8.56 -23.48
C SER A 116 29.91 7.39 -23.46
N THR A 117 30.53 7.20 -22.30
CA THR A 117 31.24 5.98 -21.90
C THR A 117 30.53 5.24 -20.77
N GLN A 118 29.37 5.71 -20.29
CA GLN A 118 28.64 5.16 -19.11
C GLN A 118 27.13 5.00 -19.33
N THR A 119 26.71 4.76 -20.56
CA THR A 119 25.28 4.68 -20.89
C THR A 119 24.90 3.26 -21.27
N GLU A 120 23.97 2.70 -20.54
CA GLU A 120 23.39 1.40 -20.84
C GLU A 120 21.88 1.54 -21.07
N ALA A 121 21.51 1.83 -22.30
CA ALA A 121 20.15 1.62 -22.78
C ALA A 121 20.18 0.43 -23.75
N THR A 122 19.52 -0.67 -23.33
CA THR A 122 19.61 -1.96 -24.01
C THR A 122 18.42 -2.19 -24.93
N PRO A 123 18.64 -2.54 -26.23
CA PRO A 123 17.55 -2.95 -27.09
C PRO A 123 17.00 -4.33 -26.70
N LEU A 124 15.70 -4.45 -26.62
CA LEU A 124 15.02 -5.71 -26.33
C LEU A 124 14.03 -6.06 -27.44
N SER A 125 13.91 -7.37 -27.74
CA SER A 125 12.81 -7.88 -28.54
C SER A 125 11.48 -7.86 -27.75
N GLU A 126 10.34 -7.95 -28.41
CA GLU A 126 9.03 -8.09 -27.76
C GLU A 126 9.00 -9.24 -26.74
N ALA A 127 9.56 -10.40 -27.10
CA ALA A 127 9.62 -11.57 -26.21
C ALA A 127 10.46 -11.28 -24.94
N ALA A 128 11.57 -10.56 -25.08
CA ALA A 128 12.43 -10.23 -23.94
C ALA A 128 11.80 -9.20 -23.00
N PHE A 129 10.92 -8.34 -23.49
CA PHE A 129 10.16 -7.43 -22.60
C PHE A 129 9.22 -8.18 -21.66
N GLY A 130 8.67 -9.32 -22.08
CA GLY A 130 7.78 -10.14 -21.27
C GLY A 130 8.50 -11.11 -20.31
N ASP A 131 9.82 -11.16 -20.31
CA ASP A 131 10.61 -12.07 -19.49
C ASP A 131 11.17 -11.36 -18.25
N PRO A 132 10.69 -11.66 -17.03
CA PRO A 132 11.18 -11.05 -15.79
C PRO A 132 12.69 -11.22 -15.59
N GLU A 133 13.30 -12.33 -16.04
CA GLU A 133 14.74 -12.61 -15.89
C GLU A 133 15.61 -11.58 -16.65
N THR A 134 15.03 -10.90 -17.65
CA THR A 134 15.70 -9.81 -18.39
C THR A 134 16.11 -8.66 -17.44
N TYR A 135 15.38 -8.46 -16.36
CA TYR A 135 15.52 -7.31 -15.45
C TYR A 135 16.30 -7.60 -14.16
N ASP A 136 16.57 -8.86 -13.86
CA ASP A 136 17.18 -9.31 -12.59
C ASP A 136 18.52 -8.65 -12.25
N LYS A 137 19.27 -8.21 -13.27
CA LYS A 137 20.61 -7.62 -13.10
C LYS A 137 20.62 -6.10 -13.02
N THR A 138 19.47 -5.45 -13.12
CA THR A 138 19.37 -4.01 -13.34
C THR A 138 18.78 -3.22 -12.18
N GLY A 139 18.37 -3.86 -11.10
CA GLY A 139 17.77 -3.18 -9.94
C GLY A 139 16.28 -2.88 -10.08
N TRP A 140 15.63 -3.36 -11.13
CA TRP A 140 14.19 -3.25 -11.31
C TRP A 140 13.46 -4.02 -10.21
N ASN A 141 12.50 -3.36 -9.57
CA ASN A 141 11.79 -3.94 -8.45
C ASN A 141 10.41 -4.46 -8.89
N PHE A 142 10.34 -5.77 -9.20
CA PHE A 142 9.09 -6.43 -9.56
C PHE A 142 8.20 -6.79 -8.36
N THR A 143 8.68 -6.63 -7.15
CA THR A 143 7.87 -6.81 -5.95
C THR A 143 7.11 -5.55 -5.52
N LYS A 144 7.58 -4.36 -5.93
CA LYS A 144 6.99 -3.07 -5.49
C LYS A 144 6.58 -2.15 -6.62
N THR A 145 7.37 -2.07 -7.70
CA THR A 145 7.23 -1.02 -8.71
C THR A 145 6.66 -1.55 -10.01
N TRP A 146 7.10 -2.74 -10.42
CA TRP A 146 6.81 -3.27 -11.75
C TRP A 146 6.06 -4.60 -11.70
N ILE A 147 5.28 -4.87 -12.73
CA ILE A 147 4.69 -6.18 -13.03
C ILE A 147 4.81 -6.43 -14.53
N ILE A 148 4.93 -7.69 -14.94
CA ILE A 148 4.78 -8.03 -16.35
C ILE A 148 3.30 -8.16 -16.66
N ASP A 149 2.82 -7.30 -17.54
CA ASP A 149 1.45 -7.32 -18.06
C ASP A 149 1.42 -7.90 -19.47
N THR A 150 0.43 -8.75 -19.70
CA THR A 150 0.12 -9.28 -21.05
C THR A 150 -1.18 -8.67 -21.52
N PRO A 151 -1.14 -7.70 -22.43
CA PRO A 151 -2.34 -7.02 -22.91
C PRO A 151 -3.37 -7.99 -23.46
N SER A 152 -4.64 -7.81 -23.10
CA SER A 152 -5.76 -8.65 -23.55
C SER A 152 -6.09 -8.48 -25.03
N GLU A 153 -5.76 -7.33 -25.63
CA GLU A 153 -5.96 -7.04 -27.04
C GLU A 153 -4.67 -6.49 -27.68
N GLY A 154 -4.06 -7.26 -28.55
CA GLY A 154 -3.00 -6.85 -29.47
C GLY A 154 -1.82 -6.15 -28.81
N GLY A 155 -0.73 -6.87 -28.61
CA GLY A 155 0.49 -6.36 -28.01
C GLY A 155 1.36 -7.52 -27.50
N PHE A 156 2.45 -7.19 -26.85
CA PHE A 156 3.33 -8.15 -26.22
C PHE A 156 3.46 -7.86 -24.73
N ALA A 157 3.79 -8.90 -23.94
CA ALA A 157 4.02 -8.75 -22.51
C ALA A 157 5.18 -7.78 -22.22
N ARG A 158 4.99 -6.88 -21.26
CA ARG A 158 5.98 -5.85 -20.90
C ARG A 158 5.81 -5.40 -19.47
N PRO A 159 6.84 -4.78 -18.84
CA PRO A 159 6.67 -4.18 -17.53
C PRO A 159 5.63 -3.06 -17.55
N MET A 160 4.75 -3.08 -16.57
CA MET A 160 3.85 -1.97 -16.24
C MET A 160 4.08 -1.54 -14.80
N LEU A 161 3.80 -0.28 -14.50
CA LEU A 161 3.79 0.18 -13.12
C LEU A 161 2.59 -0.44 -12.39
N ARG A 162 2.81 -1.00 -11.22
CA ARG A 162 1.77 -1.70 -10.46
C ARG A 162 0.50 -0.88 -10.24
N TYR A 163 0.60 0.43 -10.07
CA TYR A 163 -0.56 1.31 -9.93
C TYR A 163 -1.34 1.56 -11.25
N ASN A 164 -0.84 1.08 -12.39
CA ASN A 164 -1.54 1.10 -13.69
C ASN A 164 -2.24 -0.21 -14.01
N LEU A 165 -2.31 -1.14 -13.05
CA LEU A 165 -3.18 -2.30 -13.19
C LEU A 165 -4.64 -1.81 -13.25
N GLU A 166 -5.08 -1.43 -14.46
CA GLU A 166 -6.50 -1.29 -14.79
C GLU A 166 -7.23 -2.65 -14.76
N THR A 167 -6.54 -3.70 -14.34
CA THR A 167 -7.03 -5.07 -14.19
C THR A 167 -6.99 -5.53 -12.74
N ALA A 168 -7.34 -4.67 -11.80
CA ALA A 168 -8.08 -5.18 -10.69
C ALA A 168 -9.43 -5.59 -11.28
N ASP A 169 -9.69 -6.90 -11.40
CA ASP A 169 -11.03 -7.36 -11.71
C ASP A 169 -12.00 -6.65 -10.75
N GLY A 170 -12.97 -5.93 -11.28
CA GLY A 170 -13.90 -5.10 -10.54
C GLY A 170 -13.64 -3.59 -10.62
N SER A 171 -14.66 -2.81 -10.35
CA SER A 171 -14.65 -1.34 -10.33
C SER A 171 -14.52 -0.77 -8.91
N GLY A 172 -14.55 -1.62 -7.88
CA GLY A 172 -14.58 -1.23 -6.47
C GLY A 172 -15.96 -0.77 -5.99
N MET A 173 -17.00 -0.99 -6.78
CA MET A 173 -18.40 -0.78 -6.37
C MET A 173 -18.93 -2.00 -5.65
N GLU A 174 -20.05 -1.87 -4.94
CA GLU A 174 -20.66 -2.95 -4.16
C GLU A 174 -21.05 -4.17 -5.01
N ASP A 175 -21.57 -3.93 -6.20
CA ASP A 175 -21.96 -4.95 -7.18
C ASP A 175 -20.82 -5.45 -8.08
N ASP A 176 -19.66 -4.81 -8.01
CA ASP A 176 -18.46 -5.12 -8.78
C ASP A 176 -17.19 -4.79 -7.96
N PRO A 177 -16.93 -5.50 -6.84
CA PRO A 177 -15.83 -5.22 -5.94
C PRO A 177 -14.46 -5.50 -6.56
N TYR A 178 -13.43 -4.83 -6.08
CA TYR A 178 -12.05 -5.20 -6.43
C TYR A 178 -11.71 -6.60 -5.93
N ILE A 179 -11.25 -7.46 -6.82
CA ILE A 179 -10.89 -8.85 -6.52
C ILE A 179 -9.46 -8.92 -5.98
N ILE A 180 -9.24 -9.64 -4.89
CA ILE A 180 -7.94 -9.86 -4.27
C ILE A 180 -7.62 -11.36 -4.28
N PRO A 181 -6.92 -11.88 -5.31
CA PRO A 181 -6.59 -13.29 -5.43
C PRO A 181 -5.28 -13.68 -4.74
N ASP A 182 -4.42 -12.72 -4.41
CA ASP A 182 -3.05 -12.99 -3.94
C ASP A 182 -2.47 -11.86 -3.08
N LEU A 183 -1.30 -12.12 -2.49
CA LEU A 183 -0.58 -11.17 -1.63
C LEU A 183 -0.19 -9.89 -2.37
N GLU A 184 0.17 -10.01 -3.63
CA GLU A 184 0.63 -8.87 -4.43
C GLU A 184 -0.48 -7.86 -4.64
N THR A 185 -1.67 -8.33 -4.99
CA THR A 185 -2.87 -7.51 -5.14
C THR A 185 -3.30 -6.88 -3.80
N LEU A 186 -3.26 -7.65 -2.70
CA LEU A 186 -3.55 -7.12 -1.36
C LEU A 186 -2.57 -6.00 -0.96
N GLU A 187 -1.27 -6.18 -1.22
CA GLU A 187 -0.26 -5.17 -0.94
C GLU A 187 -0.42 -3.92 -1.80
N PHE A 188 -0.79 -4.10 -3.07
CA PHE A 188 -1.11 -2.99 -3.95
C PHE A 188 -2.23 -2.11 -3.38
N TYR A 189 -3.38 -2.71 -3.01
CA TYR A 189 -4.49 -1.93 -2.44
C TYR A 189 -4.15 -1.32 -1.08
N ARG A 190 -3.43 -2.05 -0.21
CA ARG A 190 -2.90 -1.48 1.04
C ARG A 190 -2.09 -0.22 0.78
N ASP A 191 -1.17 -0.25 -0.18
CA ASP A 191 -0.28 0.87 -0.47
C ASP A 191 -1.04 2.04 -1.10
N MET A 192 -2.03 1.78 -1.97
CA MET A 192 -2.92 2.81 -2.53
C MET A 192 -3.75 3.50 -1.45
N ILE A 193 -4.33 2.74 -0.53
CA ILE A 193 -5.09 3.27 0.62
C ILE A 193 -4.15 4.11 1.51
N ASN A 194 -3.00 3.56 1.88
CA ASN A 194 -2.07 4.18 2.83
C ASN A 194 -1.39 5.45 2.30
N THR A 195 -1.21 5.59 1.00
CA THR A 195 -0.64 6.80 0.38
C THR A 195 -1.68 7.88 0.15
N GLY A 196 -2.97 7.53 0.12
CA GLY A 196 -4.05 8.45 -0.23
C GLY A 196 -3.91 9.04 -1.64
N SER A 197 -3.18 8.36 -2.52
CA SER A 197 -2.89 8.82 -3.90
C SER A 197 -4.17 9.02 -4.71
N ASP A 198 -5.19 8.21 -4.41
CA ASP A 198 -6.52 8.34 -4.98
C ASP A 198 -7.55 7.89 -3.93
N SER A 199 -8.40 8.80 -3.49
CA SER A 199 -9.40 8.56 -2.43
C SER A 199 -10.42 7.48 -2.79
N LYS A 200 -10.54 7.10 -4.06
CA LYS A 200 -11.44 6.02 -4.48
C LYS A 200 -11.10 4.68 -3.81
N TYR A 201 -9.83 4.42 -3.51
CA TYR A 201 -9.42 3.16 -2.89
C TYR A 201 -9.79 3.07 -1.40
N ASN A 202 -9.89 4.19 -0.68
CA ASN A 202 -10.23 4.16 0.74
C ASN A 202 -11.68 3.71 0.99
N GLY A 203 -12.60 4.10 0.11
CA GLY A 203 -14.03 3.80 0.21
C GLY A 203 -14.52 2.69 -0.73
N ALA A 204 -13.64 1.96 -1.39
CA ALA A 204 -14.02 0.92 -2.33
C ALA A 204 -14.42 -0.39 -1.64
N HIS A 205 -15.09 -1.26 -2.40
CA HIS A 205 -15.43 -2.62 -2.00
C HIS A 205 -14.37 -3.59 -2.51
N TYR A 206 -13.95 -4.52 -1.64
CA TYR A 206 -12.92 -5.52 -1.89
C TYR A 206 -13.42 -6.90 -1.53
N ILE A 207 -13.03 -7.92 -2.28
CA ILE A 207 -13.33 -9.32 -1.98
C ILE A 207 -12.09 -10.20 -2.14
N LEU A 208 -11.82 -11.04 -1.14
CA LEU A 208 -10.82 -12.11 -1.28
C LEU A 208 -11.40 -13.24 -2.11
N THR A 209 -10.57 -13.84 -2.97
CA THR A 209 -10.94 -15.06 -3.72
C THR A 209 -10.00 -16.22 -3.45
N ALA A 210 -9.04 -16.04 -2.54
CA ALA A 210 -8.12 -17.07 -2.08
C ALA A 210 -7.55 -16.77 -0.70
N ASN A 211 -7.04 -17.80 -0.04
CA ASN A 211 -6.25 -17.62 1.18
C ASN A 211 -4.92 -16.93 0.87
N ILE A 212 -4.53 -15.97 1.68
CA ILE A 212 -3.31 -15.17 1.48
C ILE A 212 -2.34 -15.40 2.64
N ASN A 213 -1.04 -15.58 2.34
CA ASN A 213 0.02 -15.65 3.34
C ASN A 213 0.91 -14.40 3.24
N LEU A 214 0.97 -13.61 4.32
CA LEU A 214 1.74 -12.36 4.39
C LEU A 214 3.24 -12.57 4.57
N GLY A 215 3.72 -13.81 4.81
CA GLY A 215 5.14 -14.13 4.90
C GLY A 215 5.73 -14.16 6.32
N GLY A 216 4.97 -13.79 7.36
CA GLY A 216 5.39 -13.87 8.76
C GLY A 216 6.58 -12.96 9.10
N GLU A 217 7.46 -13.39 10.01
CA GLU A 217 8.62 -12.61 10.50
C GLU A 217 9.53 -12.04 9.42
N LYS A 218 9.58 -12.69 8.26
CA LYS A 218 10.42 -12.25 7.14
C LYS A 218 9.88 -11.01 6.42
N LYS A 219 8.61 -10.70 6.62
CA LYS A 219 7.91 -9.61 5.94
C LYS A 219 6.95 -8.91 6.92
N PRO A 220 7.44 -7.99 7.77
CA PRO A 220 6.60 -7.24 8.67
C PRO A 220 5.49 -6.51 7.92
N TRP A 221 4.26 -6.61 8.44
CA TRP A 221 3.08 -6.01 7.84
C TRP A 221 2.92 -4.54 8.23
N THR A 222 2.60 -3.70 7.26
CA THR A 222 2.09 -2.35 7.49
C THR A 222 0.57 -2.41 7.45
N PRO A 223 -0.16 -1.94 8.48
CA PRO A 223 -1.62 -1.99 8.50
C PRO A 223 -2.27 -1.29 7.30
N ILE A 224 -3.40 -1.83 6.83
CA ILE A 224 -4.27 -1.13 5.87
C ILE A 224 -4.94 0.04 6.60
N GLY A 225 -4.90 1.25 6.03
CA GLY A 225 -5.33 2.44 6.76
C GLY A 225 -4.35 2.77 7.89
N SER A 226 -3.06 2.89 7.60
CA SER A 226 -1.98 3.02 8.60
C SER A 226 -2.01 4.33 9.39
N ASN A 227 -2.75 5.34 8.93
CA ASN A 227 -2.95 6.60 9.64
C ASN A 227 -4.41 7.07 9.53
N LYS A 228 -4.81 7.97 10.41
CA LYS A 228 -6.19 8.48 10.51
C LYS A 228 -6.68 9.23 9.26
N ASP A 229 -5.76 9.86 8.54
CA ASP A 229 -6.11 10.68 7.37
C ASP A 229 -6.36 9.81 6.13
N HIS A 230 -5.89 8.57 6.17
CA HIS A 230 -6.06 7.55 5.14
C HIS A 230 -6.73 6.30 5.71
N ALA A 231 -7.71 6.48 6.60
CA ALA A 231 -8.49 5.39 7.15
C ALA A 231 -9.22 4.59 6.05
N PHE A 232 -9.37 3.30 6.27
CA PHE A 232 -10.20 2.45 5.42
C PHE A 232 -11.68 2.75 5.70
N THR A 233 -12.45 3.09 4.67
CA THR A 233 -13.85 3.48 4.77
C THR A 233 -14.75 2.71 3.81
N GLY A 234 -14.23 1.67 3.16
CA GLY A 234 -14.93 0.79 2.24
C GLY A 234 -15.37 -0.52 2.88
N THR A 235 -15.70 -1.51 2.06
CA THR A 235 -16.02 -2.86 2.49
C THR A 235 -14.90 -3.82 2.12
N PHE A 236 -14.42 -4.61 3.10
CA PHE A 236 -13.48 -5.69 2.88
C PHE A 236 -14.15 -7.01 3.23
N ASP A 237 -14.49 -7.79 2.20
CA ASP A 237 -15.13 -9.10 2.30
C ASP A 237 -14.07 -10.21 2.21
N GLY A 238 -13.90 -10.95 3.27
CA GLY A 238 -13.01 -12.09 3.31
C GLY A 238 -13.55 -13.31 2.56
N ASP A 239 -14.85 -13.35 2.25
CA ASP A 239 -15.54 -14.49 1.61
C ASP A 239 -15.19 -15.85 2.24
N GLY A 240 -15.01 -15.88 3.57
CA GLY A 240 -14.58 -17.06 4.33
C GLY A 240 -13.11 -17.42 4.20
N HIS A 241 -12.31 -16.63 3.49
CA HIS A 241 -10.87 -16.88 3.32
C HIS A 241 -10.04 -16.45 4.53
N THR A 242 -8.81 -16.94 4.56
CA THR A 242 -7.84 -16.68 5.63
C THR A 242 -6.68 -15.83 5.13
N ILE A 243 -6.36 -14.77 5.86
CA ILE A 243 -5.10 -14.06 5.78
C ILE A 243 -4.20 -14.56 6.91
N SER A 244 -3.13 -15.30 6.55
CA SER A 244 -2.20 -15.90 7.49
C SER A 244 -0.84 -15.21 7.49
N GLY A 245 -0.02 -15.48 8.52
CA GLY A 245 1.34 -14.94 8.60
C GLY A 245 1.38 -13.43 8.85
N LEU A 246 0.32 -12.86 9.46
CA LEU A 246 0.39 -11.49 9.97
C LEU A 246 1.53 -11.40 10.97
N TYR A 247 2.47 -10.49 10.73
CA TYR A 247 3.57 -10.23 11.63
C TYR A 247 3.81 -8.73 11.76
N ILE A 248 3.61 -8.22 12.97
CA ILE A 248 3.91 -6.84 13.33
C ILE A 248 4.88 -6.91 14.50
N ASN A 249 6.08 -6.39 14.31
CA ASN A 249 7.09 -6.27 15.34
C ASN A 249 7.64 -4.84 15.28
N ASN A 250 6.95 -3.93 15.97
CA ASN A 250 7.30 -2.52 15.96
C ASN A 250 7.68 -2.05 17.36
N ASP A 251 8.80 -1.35 17.42
CA ASP A 251 9.01 -0.36 18.47
C ASP A 251 8.10 0.84 18.07
N ALA A 252 6.95 0.91 18.68
CA ALA A 252 5.69 1.55 18.31
C ALA A 252 5.69 3.05 17.99
N SER A 253 6.78 3.60 17.54
CA SER A 253 6.89 5.04 17.25
C SER A 253 6.26 5.49 15.93
N THR A 254 5.84 4.57 15.04
CA THR A 254 5.52 4.97 13.68
C THR A 254 4.03 5.22 13.43
N TYR A 255 3.11 4.45 14.01
CA TYR A 255 1.68 4.57 13.63
C TYR A 255 0.69 4.68 14.79
N GLY A 256 1.08 4.40 16.04
CA GLY A 256 0.17 4.42 17.19
C GLY A 256 -0.91 3.33 17.19
N VAL A 257 -1.03 2.53 16.13
CA VAL A 257 -2.03 1.46 15.95
C VAL A 257 -1.39 0.21 15.36
N ALA A 258 -1.93 -0.98 15.71
CA ALA A 258 -1.51 -2.26 15.14
C ALA A 258 -2.71 -3.18 14.90
N GLY A 259 -2.66 -3.92 13.77
CA GLY A 259 -3.68 -4.86 13.30
C GLY A 259 -3.47 -5.18 11.82
N LEU A 260 -4.27 -6.05 11.25
CA LEU A 260 -4.33 -6.17 9.80
C LEU A 260 -4.75 -4.83 9.19
N PHE A 261 -5.74 -4.19 9.80
CA PHE A 261 -6.13 -2.80 9.57
C PHE A 261 -5.65 -1.92 10.73
N GLY A 262 -5.21 -0.69 10.42
CA GLY A 262 -4.86 0.30 11.42
C GLY A 262 -6.09 1.09 11.87
N TYR A 263 -6.62 1.89 10.95
CA TYR A 263 -7.81 2.71 11.14
C TYR A 263 -8.91 2.29 10.16
N VAL A 264 -10.06 1.93 10.71
CA VAL A 264 -11.31 1.72 9.97
C VAL A 264 -12.24 2.88 10.32
N GLY A 265 -12.53 3.71 9.33
CA GLY A 265 -13.31 4.92 9.50
C GLY A 265 -14.80 4.70 9.23
N ARG A 266 -15.54 5.81 9.16
CA ARG A 266 -16.98 5.83 8.88
C ARG A 266 -17.30 5.07 7.60
N CYS A 267 -18.35 4.23 7.61
CA CYS A 267 -18.77 3.30 6.55
C CYS A 267 -17.80 2.12 6.32
N GLY A 268 -16.69 2.06 7.06
CA GLY A 268 -15.74 0.96 6.94
C GLY A 268 -16.30 -0.33 7.51
N MET A 269 -16.35 -1.37 6.69
CA MET A 269 -16.89 -2.69 7.04
C MET A 269 -15.85 -3.77 6.72
N ILE A 270 -15.58 -4.66 7.67
CA ILE A 270 -14.78 -5.85 7.48
C ILE A 270 -15.64 -7.05 7.84
N ARG A 271 -15.73 -8.03 6.95
CA ARG A 271 -16.60 -9.18 7.19
C ARG A 271 -16.03 -10.50 6.66
N ASP A 272 -16.54 -11.61 7.19
CA ASP A 272 -16.27 -12.98 6.72
C ASP A 272 -14.78 -13.31 6.56
N LEU A 273 -13.93 -12.83 7.48
CA LEU A 273 -12.47 -12.90 7.38
C LEU A 273 -11.85 -13.63 8.57
N THR A 274 -10.92 -14.56 8.28
CA THR A 274 -10.01 -15.11 9.30
C THR A 274 -8.62 -14.49 9.19
N VAL A 275 -8.06 -14.05 10.32
CA VAL A 275 -6.68 -13.53 10.39
C VAL A 275 -5.86 -14.36 11.37
N GLU A 276 -4.66 -14.79 10.94
CA GLU A 276 -3.73 -15.60 11.73
C GLU A 276 -2.34 -14.97 11.75
N GLY A 277 -1.67 -14.99 12.92
CA GLY A 277 -0.31 -14.47 13.02
C GLY A 277 0.09 -14.00 14.41
N GLU A 278 1.00 -13.04 14.44
CA GLU A 278 1.55 -12.49 15.69
C GLU A 278 1.73 -10.97 15.59
N ILE A 279 1.32 -10.28 16.64
CA ILE A 279 1.59 -8.86 16.86
C ILE A 279 2.41 -8.74 18.13
N THR A 280 3.66 -8.29 18.00
CA THR A 280 4.54 -7.97 19.12
C THR A 280 4.90 -6.51 19.03
N VAL A 281 4.41 -5.70 19.96
CA VAL A 281 4.67 -4.26 19.98
C VAL A 281 5.23 -3.82 21.32
N SER A 282 6.14 -2.87 21.27
CA SER A 282 6.70 -2.22 22.44
C SER A 282 6.67 -0.70 22.27
N GLY A 283 6.54 0.05 23.34
CA GLY A 283 6.55 1.52 23.30
C GLY A 283 5.17 2.15 23.36
N SER A 284 4.95 3.25 22.63
CA SER A 284 3.77 4.14 22.73
C SER A 284 2.61 3.78 21.78
N THR A 285 2.43 2.51 21.39
CA THR A 285 1.25 2.10 20.63
C THR A 285 0.01 2.25 21.48
N SER A 286 -0.99 2.96 20.99
CA SER A 286 -2.20 3.25 21.76
C SER A 286 -3.33 2.24 21.54
N CYS A 287 -3.44 1.64 20.34
CA CYS A 287 -4.53 0.70 20.03
C CYS A 287 -4.00 -0.51 19.25
N VAL A 288 -4.28 -1.71 19.75
CA VAL A 288 -3.87 -2.98 19.14
C VAL A 288 -5.07 -3.92 19.02
N GLY A 289 -5.32 -4.43 17.82
CA GLY A 289 -6.34 -5.45 17.58
C GLY A 289 -5.88 -6.47 16.54
N GLY A 290 -6.33 -7.71 16.64
CA GLY A 290 -5.96 -8.75 15.66
C GLY A 290 -6.48 -8.45 14.26
N ILE A 291 -7.67 -7.85 14.16
CA ILE A 291 -8.27 -7.40 12.91
C ILE A 291 -7.99 -5.90 12.70
N ALA A 292 -8.36 -5.03 13.66
CA ALA A 292 -8.21 -3.59 13.52
C ALA A 292 -7.73 -2.92 14.79
N GLY A 293 -6.83 -1.93 14.66
CA GLY A 293 -6.41 -1.11 15.79
C GLY A 293 -7.54 -0.22 16.29
N ILE A 294 -8.15 0.55 15.41
CA ILE A 294 -9.27 1.45 15.71
C ILE A 294 -10.39 1.27 14.68
N VAL A 295 -11.63 1.20 15.16
CA VAL A 295 -12.86 1.24 14.34
C VAL A 295 -13.75 2.38 14.83
N SER A 296 -14.11 3.35 13.97
CA SER A 296 -14.89 4.51 14.40
C SER A 296 -15.83 5.03 13.32
N SER A 297 -17.13 5.10 13.63
CA SER A 297 -18.14 5.70 12.77
C SER A 297 -18.15 7.24 12.79
N SER A 298 -17.68 7.85 13.87
CA SER A 298 -17.42 9.29 13.91
C SER A 298 -16.07 9.51 13.28
N GLY A 299 -15.99 10.28 12.19
CA GLY A 299 -14.68 10.60 11.58
C GLY A 299 -13.65 10.91 12.66
N LEU A 300 -12.43 10.42 12.54
CA LEU A 300 -11.35 10.36 13.54
C LEU A 300 -10.87 11.71 14.12
N VAL A 301 -11.75 12.69 14.19
CA VAL A 301 -11.50 14.02 14.79
C VAL A 301 -12.30 14.12 16.10
N GLU A 302 -11.55 14.13 17.19
CA GLU A 302 -11.98 14.43 18.57
C GLU A 302 -13.39 13.96 18.99
N MET A 303 -13.45 13.12 20.00
CA MET A 303 -14.61 12.54 20.68
C MET A 303 -15.60 13.60 21.21
N SER A 304 -16.11 14.49 20.37
CA SER A 304 -17.14 15.44 20.76
C SER A 304 -18.28 15.49 19.74
N VAL A 305 -19.41 14.96 20.21
CA VAL A 305 -20.77 15.12 19.64
C VAL A 305 -21.06 14.30 18.38
N LEU A 306 -21.55 13.09 18.61
CA LEU A 306 -22.36 12.36 17.63
C LEU A 306 -23.71 13.10 17.48
N THR A 307 -23.92 13.79 16.38
CA THR A 307 -25.24 14.22 15.95
C THR A 307 -25.59 13.52 14.64
N ASP A 308 -26.50 12.60 14.80
CA ASP A 308 -27.55 12.14 13.89
C ASP A 308 -27.27 11.48 12.53
N SER A 309 -27.89 10.30 12.44
CA SER A 309 -28.68 9.73 11.33
C SER A 309 -28.08 9.81 9.94
N ASP A 310 -27.05 9.03 9.73
CA ASP A 310 -26.78 8.43 8.43
C ASP A 310 -26.60 6.93 8.65
N ASP A 311 -27.47 6.11 8.03
CA ASP A 311 -27.56 4.66 8.20
C ASP A 311 -26.34 3.89 7.63
N SER A 312 -25.15 4.51 7.61
CA SER A 312 -23.94 3.87 7.15
C SER A 312 -23.36 2.99 8.26
N GLU A 313 -23.53 1.71 8.15
CA GLU A 313 -22.98 0.72 9.07
C GLU A 313 -21.44 0.76 9.03
N THR A 314 -20.83 0.90 10.18
CA THR A 314 -19.38 0.76 10.38
C THR A 314 -19.15 -0.41 11.32
N GLY A 315 -18.27 -1.35 10.97
CA GLY A 315 -18.11 -2.47 11.89
C GLY A 315 -17.21 -3.61 11.42
N ILE A 316 -17.19 -4.65 12.24
CA ILE A 316 -16.53 -5.93 11.95
C ILE A 316 -17.54 -7.05 12.24
N ILE A 317 -17.83 -7.84 11.19
CA ILE A 317 -18.90 -8.85 11.24
C ILE A 317 -18.36 -10.22 10.84
N ASP A 318 -18.71 -11.26 11.58
CA ASP A 318 -18.38 -12.66 11.29
C ASP A 318 -16.90 -12.90 11.01
N CYS A 319 -16.02 -12.21 11.75
CA CYS A 319 -14.57 -12.31 11.61
C CYS A 319 -13.93 -13.14 12.70
N THR A 320 -12.88 -13.87 12.35
CA THR A 320 -12.11 -14.70 13.28
C THR A 320 -10.67 -14.19 13.41
N SER A 321 -10.23 -13.96 14.64
CA SER A 321 -8.81 -13.67 14.95
C SER A 321 -8.17 -14.89 15.62
N LYS A 322 -7.06 -15.34 15.04
CA LYS A 322 -6.12 -16.31 15.64
C LYS A 322 -4.74 -15.65 15.80
N VAL A 323 -4.74 -14.36 16.04
CA VAL A 323 -3.54 -13.54 16.19
C VAL A 323 -3.10 -13.54 17.65
N THR A 324 -1.87 -13.98 17.92
CA THR A 324 -1.25 -13.82 19.24
C THR A 324 -0.78 -12.37 19.39
N ILE A 325 -1.26 -11.69 20.43
CA ILE A 325 -0.93 -10.28 20.69
C ILE A 325 -0.07 -10.19 21.94
N ASN A 326 1.15 -9.67 21.80
CA ASN A 326 2.09 -9.43 22.88
C ASN A 326 2.44 -7.94 22.92
N VAL A 327 2.07 -7.25 23.98
CA VAL A 327 2.33 -5.81 24.15
C VAL A 327 3.20 -5.59 25.38
N THR A 328 4.31 -4.86 25.19
CA THR A 328 5.15 -4.34 26.28
C THR A 328 5.00 -2.83 26.35
N CYS A 329 4.33 -2.33 27.36
CA CYS A 329 4.14 -0.90 27.56
C CYS A 329 5.47 -0.22 27.88
N LYS A 330 5.68 0.96 27.31
CA LYS A 330 6.77 1.88 27.69
C LYS A 330 6.25 3.31 27.60
N GLY A 331 6.20 4.00 28.70
CA GLY A 331 5.73 5.38 28.77
C GLY A 331 4.28 5.54 29.25
N SER A 332 3.92 6.79 29.53
CA SER A 332 2.67 7.18 30.20
C SER A 332 1.53 7.39 29.19
N TYR A 333 0.96 6.32 28.66
CA TYR A 333 -0.11 6.40 27.65
C TYR A 333 -1.30 5.50 28.03
N ILE A 334 -2.46 5.81 27.46
CA ILE A 334 -3.62 4.92 27.45
C ILE A 334 -3.38 3.86 26.38
N LEU A 335 -3.52 2.61 26.74
CA LEU A 335 -3.34 1.46 25.85
C LEU A 335 -4.62 0.66 25.77
N ASN A 336 -5.17 0.51 24.56
CA ASN A 336 -6.35 -0.29 24.29
C ASN A 336 -5.96 -1.52 23.45
N VAL A 337 -6.18 -2.72 24.00
CA VAL A 337 -5.84 -3.98 23.32
C VAL A 337 -7.05 -4.90 23.28
N GLY A 338 -7.40 -5.39 22.10
CA GLY A 338 -8.47 -6.37 21.89
C GLY A 338 -8.05 -7.49 20.96
N GLY A 339 -8.58 -8.67 21.15
CA GLY A 339 -8.31 -9.80 20.26
C GLY A 339 -8.82 -9.56 18.84
N ILE A 340 -9.86 -8.75 18.67
CA ILE A 340 -10.44 -8.30 17.39
C ILE A 340 -10.12 -6.82 17.16
N VAL A 341 -10.50 -5.93 18.08
CA VAL A 341 -10.38 -4.46 17.95
C VAL A 341 -9.75 -3.85 19.18
N GLY A 342 -8.76 -2.97 19.00
CA GLY A 342 -8.16 -2.22 20.11
C GLY A 342 -9.12 -1.21 20.71
N SER A 343 -9.68 -0.30 19.88
CA SER A 343 -10.67 0.71 20.29
C SER A 343 -11.82 0.79 19.28
N CYS A 344 -13.06 0.84 19.78
CA CYS A 344 -14.28 0.87 18.99
C CYS A 344 -15.17 2.06 19.38
N GLY A 345 -15.56 2.89 18.41
CA GLY A 345 -16.42 4.06 18.63
C GLY A 345 -17.59 4.16 17.66
N GLY A 346 -18.84 4.01 18.14
CA GLY A 346 -20.05 4.11 17.33
C GLY A 346 -20.16 3.05 16.23
N ALA A 347 -19.60 1.85 16.43
CA ALA A 347 -19.57 0.80 15.42
C ALA A 347 -20.15 -0.52 15.93
N ASP A 348 -20.47 -1.42 15.01
CA ASP A 348 -21.02 -2.74 15.30
C ASP A 348 -19.98 -3.83 15.17
N ILE A 349 -19.80 -4.61 16.23
CA ILE A 349 -18.94 -5.79 16.23
C ILE A 349 -19.84 -7.00 16.50
N SER A 350 -20.02 -7.87 15.50
CA SER A 350 -20.96 -8.98 15.64
C SER A 350 -20.43 -10.29 15.06
N GLY A 351 -20.82 -11.41 15.67
CA GLY A 351 -20.44 -12.75 15.22
C GLY A 351 -18.93 -13.03 15.25
N CYS A 352 -18.14 -12.20 15.93
CA CYS A 352 -16.68 -12.30 15.89
C CYS A 352 -16.11 -13.26 16.93
N GLU A 353 -15.06 -13.99 16.54
CA GLU A 353 -14.40 -14.98 17.40
C GLU A 353 -12.91 -14.67 17.56
N ASN A 354 -12.42 -14.66 18.81
CA ASN A 354 -10.99 -14.60 19.10
C ASN A 354 -10.49 -15.90 19.71
N TYR A 355 -9.49 -16.48 19.06
CA TYR A 355 -8.75 -17.66 19.52
C TYR A 355 -7.32 -17.33 19.96
N GLY A 356 -6.81 -16.17 19.57
CA GLY A 356 -5.47 -15.73 19.88
C GLY A 356 -5.33 -15.25 21.32
N ALA A 357 -4.19 -15.51 21.93
CA ALA A 357 -3.90 -14.98 23.27
C ALA A 357 -3.60 -13.47 23.21
N VAL A 358 -4.09 -12.73 24.21
CA VAL A 358 -3.81 -11.31 24.40
C VAL A 358 -3.01 -11.13 25.69
N SER A 359 -1.76 -10.68 25.56
CA SER A 359 -0.84 -10.50 26.68
C SER A 359 -0.29 -9.09 26.72
N VAL A 360 -0.41 -8.42 27.86
CA VAL A 360 0.11 -7.08 28.09
C VAL A 360 1.02 -7.09 29.33
N VAL A 361 2.21 -6.51 29.19
CA VAL A 361 3.16 -6.33 30.29
C VAL A 361 3.55 -4.86 30.40
N ASN A 362 3.50 -4.29 31.62
CA ASN A 362 3.90 -2.91 31.90
C ASN A 362 5.04 -2.90 32.95
N PRO A 363 6.27 -3.25 32.55
CA PRO A 363 7.36 -3.51 33.48
C PRO A 363 7.78 -2.28 34.31
N ASP A 364 7.60 -1.09 33.74
CA ASP A 364 7.97 0.17 34.39
C ASP A 364 6.82 0.77 35.22
N ARG A 365 5.60 0.20 35.12
CA ARG A 365 4.37 0.67 35.80
C ARG A 365 4.03 2.14 35.52
N ASP A 366 4.35 2.62 34.35
CA ASP A 366 4.25 4.02 33.95
C ASP A 366 3.05 4.31 33.00
N ALA A 367 2.32 3.30 32.51
CA ALA A 367 1.10 3.47 31.77
C ALA A 367 -0.04 4.02 32.65
N PHE A 368 -0.81 4.99 32.14
CA PHE A 368 -1.91 5.60 32.88
C PHE A 368 -3.12 4.66 32.99
N ASP A 369 -3.59 4.13 31.86
CA ASP A 369 -4.69 3.18 31.81
C ASP A 369 -4.38 2.09 30.79
N ILE A 370 -4.51 0.85 31.22
CA ILE A 370 -4.38 -0.33 30.36
C ILE A 370 -5.75 -0.96 30.24
N VAL A 371 -6.30 -0.98 29.03
CA VAL A 371 -7.63 -1.47 28.73
C VAL A 371 -7.52 -2.68 27.80
N VAL A 372 -7.88 -3.87 28.30
CA VAL A 372 -7.66 -5.12 27.58
C VAL A 372 -8.92 -5.97 27.53
N GLY A 373 -9.32 -6.36 26.34
CA GLY A 373 -10.44 -7.28 26.13
C GLY A 373 -10.11 -8.45 25.21
N GLY A 374 -10.78 -9.56 25.40
CA GLY A 374 -10.62 -10.72 24.51
C GLY A 374 -11.18 -10.46 23.11
N ILE A 375 -12.15 -9.56 22.98
CA ILE A 375 -12.72 -9.09 21.71
C ILE A 375 -12.35 -7.63 21.49
N VAL A 376 -12.77 -6.70 22.35
CA VAL A 376 -12.54 -5.26 22.22
C VAL A 376 -11.86 -4.72 23.47
N GLY A 377 -10.81 -3.93 23.31
CA GLY A 377 -10.16 -3.23 24.43
C GLY A 377 -11.10 -2.20 25.01
N ASP A 378 -11.28 -1.07 24.33
CA ASP A 378 -12.15 0.03 24.71
C ASP A 378 -13.31 0.19 23.73
N SER A 379 -14.52 0.42 24.25
CA SER A 379 -15.71 0.60 23.42
C SER A 379 -16.57 1.76 23.89
N SER A 380 -16.96 2.64 22.97
CA SER A 380 -17.85 3.74 23.24
C SER A 380 -18.99 3.83 22.21
N SER A 381 -20.23 3.98 22.68
CA SER A 381 -21.44 4.17 21.86
C SER A 381 -21.61 3.12 20.74
N SER A 382 -21.20 1.88 20.99
CA SER A 382 -21.12 0.79 20.02
C SER A 382 -22.07 -0.37 20.38
N THR A 383 -22.21 -1.32 19.46
CA THR A 383 -22.90 -2.59 19.71
C THR A 383 -21.94 -3.76 19.57
N LEU A 384 -21.91 -4.64 20.58
CA LEU A 384 -21.24 -5.94 20.50
C LEU A 384 -22.25 -7.04 20.63
N SER A 385 -22.33 -7.94 19.65
CA SER A 385 -23.30 -9.04 19.69
C SER A 385 -22.71 -10.36 19.21
N ASN A 386 -23.09 -11.44 19.89
CA ASN A 386 -22.75 -12.82 19.50
C ASN A 386 -21.25 -13.08 19.32
N CYS A 387 -20.39 -12.37 20.06
CA CYS A 387 -18.95 -12.54 19.98
C CYS A 387 -18.42 -13.53 21.03
N CYS A 388 -17.40 -14.29 20.66
CA CYS A 388 -16.79 -15.29 21.52
C CYS A 388 -15.27 -15.07 21.66
N ASN A 389 -14.78 -15.05 22.88
CA ASN A 389 -13.34 -15.17 23.14
C ASN A 389 -13.00 -16.55 23.75
N THR A 390 -12.06 -17.23 23.14
CA THR A 390 -11.47 -18.46 23.67
C THR A 390 -9.97 -18.31 23.94
N GLY A 391 -9.37 -17.19 23.52
CA GLY A 391 -7.98 -16.87 23.79
C GLY A 391 -7.78 -16.37 25.22
N ALA A 392 -6.66 -16.72 25.82
CA ALA A 392 -6.32 -16.23 27.14
C ALA A 392 -6.06 -14.70 27.13
N VAL A 393 -6.57 -14.00 28.15
CA VAL A 393 -6.33 -12.56 28.34
C VAL A 393 -5.49 -12.38 29.61
N SER A 394 -4.33 -11.74 29.49
CA SER A 394 -3.43 -11.54 30.64
C SER A 394 -2.84 -10.13 30.66
N VAL A 395 -2.77 -9.55 31.86
CA VAL A 395 -2.07 -8.27 32.11
C VAL A 395 -1.15 -8.45 33.32
N GLN A 396 0.09 -8.01 33.22
CA GLN A 396 1.10 -8.12 34.26
C GLN A 396 1.77 -6.78 34.56
N ASP A 397 2.21 -6.62 35.80
CA ASP A 397 2.98 -5.47 36.28
C ASP A 397 2.30 -4.10 36.07
N ALA A 398 0.98 -4.02 36.18
CA ALA A 398 0.22 -2.80 35.92
C ALA A 398 -0.62 -2.38 37.15
N ASP A 399 -0.73 -1.07 37.38
CA ASP A 399 -1.43 -0.51 38.54
C ASP A 399 -2.87 -0.08 38.18
N TYR A 400 -3.12 0.40 36.96
CA TYR A 400 -4.42 0.82 36.49
C TYR A 400 -4.83 -0.05 35.29
N VAL A 401 -5.69 -1.03 35.52
CA VAL A 401 -6.08 -2.04 34.54
C VAL A 401 -7.58 -2.21 34.48
N TYR A 402 -8.10 -2.19 33.27
CA TYR A 402 -9.44 -2.63 32.94
C TYR A 402 -9.33 -3.85 32.04
N ALA A 403 -9.49 -5.05 32.57
CA ALA A 403 -9.35 -6.29 31.81
C ALA A 403 -10.66 -7.09 31.82
N GLY A 404 -11.09 -7.54 30.65
CA GLY A 404 -12.29 -8.37 30.52
C GLY A 404 -12.12 -9.47 29.49
N GLY A 405 -12.72 -10.62 29.71
CA GLY A 405 -12.68 -11.75 28.79
C GLY A 405 -13.32 -11.44 27.43
N VAL A 406 -14.23 -10.46 27.38
CA VAL A 406 -14.84 -9.96 26.13
C VAL A 406 -14.40 -8.53 25.87
N MET A 407 -14.59 -7.61 26.81
CA MET A 407 -14.33 -6.19 26.65
C MET A 407 -13.66 -5.62 27.90
N GLY A 408 -12.64 -4.77 27.72
CA GLY A 408 -11.93 -4.14 28.83
C GLY A 408 -12.70 -2.98 29.44
N GLN A 409 -13.17 -2.05 28.62
CA GLN A 409 -13.95 -0.88 29.04
C GLN A 409 -15.17 -0.68 28.14
N SER A 410 -16.28 -0.21 28.73
CA SER A 410 -17.54 0.05 28.05
C SER A 410 -18.10 1.41 28.44
N ILE A 411 -18.35 2.26 27.45
CA ILE A 411 -19.02 3.56 27.63
C ILE A 411 -20.23 3.60 26.68
N ASN A 412 -21.45 3.61 27.20
CA ASN A 412 -22.69 3.62 26.40
C ASN A 412 -22.76 2.52 25.32
N THR A 413 -22.15 1.37 25.57
CA THR A 413 -22.09 0.25 24.64
C THR A 413 -23.12 -0.80 24.99
N THR A 414 -23.80 -1.34 23.99
CA THR A 414 -24.69 -2.48 24.12
C THR A 414 -23.92 -3.78 23.92
N LEU A 415 -24.01 -4.71 24.89
CA LEU A 415 -23.39 -6.03 24.83
C LEU A 415 -24.46 -7.11 24.90
N SER A 416 -24.55 -8.03 23.94
CA SER A 416 -25.54 -9.11 23.92
C SER A 416 -24.98 -10.40 23.33
N GLY A 417 -25.32 -11.56 23.92
CA GLY A 417 -24.95 -12.87 23.39
C GLY A 417 -23.42 -13.16 23.36
N CYS A 418 -22.59 -12.33 24.01
CA CYS A 418 -21.15 -12.50 24.02
C CYS A 418 -20.70 -13.34 25.22
N TYR A 419 -19.63 -14.12 25.02
CA TYR A 419 -19.10 -14.95 26.08
C TYR A 419 -17.58 -15.14 25.98
N ASN A 420 -16.97 -15.55 27.09
CA ASN A 420 -15.54 -15.89 27.16
C ASN A 420 -15.39 -17.29 27.79
N THR A 421 -14.50 -18.10 27.18
CA THR A 421 -14.12 -19.43 27.68
C THR A 421 -12.61 -19.65 27.77
N GLY A 422 -11.81 -18.60 27.43
CA GLY A 422 -10.35 -18.60 27.50
C GLY A 422 -9.73 -18.30 28.85
#